data_8bc8eb0320ed5478b17cf5dc3bff3470
#
_entry.id   8bc8eb0320ed5478b17cf5dc3bff3470
#
_cell.length_a   1.000
_cell.length_b   1.000
_cell.length_c   1.000
_cell.angle_alpha   90.00
_cell.angle_beta   90.00
_cell.angle_gamma   90.00
#
_symmetry.space_group_name_H-M   'P 1'
#
loop_
_entity.id
_entity.type
_entity.pdbx_description
1 polymer ?
#
loop_
_entity_poly.entity_id
_entity_poly.type
_entity_poly.pdbx_seq_one_letter_code
_entity_poly.pdbx_strand_id
1 'polypeptide(L)'
;GFGSVRRFNAVFQSTYARSPKELRKGVRGAKQAKGEGIYVRLSYRPPLDWKSMLAYLEYRKIPGVEYIDLDQNAYYRTIAIDECVGDICAQFSETEHSLMLQINFPDTRYLYQIVEKVRLLFDLKADSEDIERFLRDDPLLKKIVKKNPGTRVTGCWDGLEVTVRAILGQQVTVKAATTLAGRVAERFGENYKVSSAHLTRVFPSAEKLA
;
A
#
# COMPACT_ATOMS: atom_id res chain seq x y z
N GLY A 1 24.79 -3.47 8.19
CA GLY A 1 24.68 -2.44 9.22
C GLY A 1 25.22 -1.09 8.75
N PHE A 2 24.80 0.03 9.33
CA PHE A 2 25.28 1.37 8.98
C PHE A 2 26.68 1.58 9.61
N GLY A 3 27.68 1.97 8.80
CA GLY A 3 29.06 2.19 9.26
C GLY A 3 29.26 3.42 10.15
N SER A 4 28.26 4.29 10.32
CA SER A 4 28.28 5.41 11.26
C SER A 4 26.87 5.94 11.55
N VAL A 5 26.69 6.57 12.74
CA VAL A 5 25.45 7.25 13.14
C VAL A 5 25.08 8.38 12.16
N ARG A 6 26.08 9.08 11.62
CA ARG A 6 25.87 10.15 10.63
C ARG A 6 25.25 9.60 9.34
N ARG A 7 25.77 8.46 8.85
CA ARG A 7 25.24 7.79 7.65
C ARG A 7 23.84 7.23 7.92
N PHE A 8 23.60 6.64 9.08
CA PHE A 8 22.29 6.21 9.51
C PHE A 8 21.29 7.38 9.49
N ASN A 9 21.62 8.51 10.15
CA ASN A 9 20.75 9.68 10.20
C ASN A 9 20.48 10.27 8.79
N ALA A 10 21.48 10.31 7.92
CA ALA A 10 21.33 10.82 6.56
C ALA A 10 20.38 9.92 5.73
N VAL A 11 20.58 8.59 5.76
CA VAL A 11 19.70 7.63 5.09
C VAL A 11 18.31 7.65 5.71
N PHE A 12 18.22 7.72 7.04
CA PHE A 12 16.95 7.79 7.74
C PHE A 12 16.16 9.06 7.34
N GLN A 13 16.81 10.21 7.30
CA GLN A 13 16.20 11.48 6.91
C GLN A 13 15.81 11.52 5.43
N SER A 14 16.62 10.92 4.53
CA SER A 14 16.25 10.80 3.11
C SER A 14 15.07 9.85 2.89
N THR A 15 14.91 8.83 3.72
CA THR A 15 13.82 7.84 3.62
C THR A 15 12.53 8.34 4.26
N TYR A 16 12.61 8.96 5.43
CA TYR A 16 11.45 9.33 6.25
C TYR A 16 11.16 10.83 6.27
N ALA A 17 11.91 11.66 5.54
CA ALA A 17 11.84 13.13 5.51
C ALA A 17 11.92 13.81 6.90
N ARG A 18 12.26 13.05 7.94
CA ARG A 18 12.39 13.46 9.35
C ARG A 18 13.59 12.78 10.02
N SER A 19 14.17 13.41 11.00
CA SER A 19 15.23 12.78 11.81
C SER A 19 14.66 11.74 12.78
N PRO A 20 15.46 10.74 13.23
CA PRO A 20 15.03 9.79 14.27
C PRO A 20 14.61 10.47 15.58
N LYS A 21 15.19 11.66 15.86
CA LYS A 21 14.87 12.45 17.04
C LYS A 21 13.51 13.13 16.94
N GLU A 22 13.14 13.61 15.76
CA GLU A 22 11.81 14.21 15.51
C GLU A 22 10.71 13.16 15.55
N LEU A 23 10.93 11.97 14.99
CA LEU A 23 9.96 10.87 15.11
C LEU A 23 9.77 10.44 16.57
N ARG A 24 10.86 10.34 17.37
CA ARG A 24 10.78 10.03 18.82
C ARG A 24 10.08 11.10 19.64
N LYS A 25 10.19 12.37 19.27
CA LYS A 25 9.48 13.47 19.97
C LYS A 25 7.97 13.42 19.71
N GLY A 26 7.54 13.00 18.53
CA GLY A 26 6.12 12.76 18.21
C GLY A 26 5.46 11.68 19.08
N VAL A 27 6.23 10.71 19.60
CA VAL A 27 5.75 9.63 20.49
C VAL A 27 5.49 10.10 21.92
N ARG A 28 6.13 11.20 22.38
CA ARG A 28 5.99 11.70 23.76
C ARG A 28 4.99 12.86 23.87
N GLY A 29 3.70 12.63 23.58
CA GLY A 29 2.64 13.52 24.07
C GLY A 29 2.17 14.63 23.15
N ALA A 30 2.38 14.57 21.84
CA ALA A 30 1.66 15.42 20.90
C ALA A 30 0.44 14.65 20.36
N LYS A 31 -0.78 15.08 20.69
CA LYS A 31 -1.93 14.86 19.81
C LYS A 31 -1.48 15.29 18.41
N GLN A 32 -1.32 14.34 17.47
CA GLN A 32 -1.05 14.70 16.09
C GLN A 32 -2.11 15.70 15.66
N ALA A 33 -1.69 16.89 15.28
CA ALA A 33 -2.58 17.86 14.66
C ALA A 33 -3.16 17.15 13.40
N LYS A 34 -4.50 17.17 13.26
CA LYS A 34 -5.19 16.63 12.09
C LYS A 34 -4.54 17.22 10.84
N GLY A 35 -3.83 16.38 10.04
CA GLY A 35 -3.26 16.78 8.76
C GLY A 35 -1.75 16.56 8.56
N GLU A 36 -0.96 16.24 9.59
CA GLU A 36 0.49 15.98 9.45
C GLU A 36 0.78 14.48 9.45
N GLY A 37 0.57 13.80 8.31
CA GLY A 37 1.04 12.43 8.09
C GLY A 37 2.58 12.35 8.03
N ILE A 38 3.12 11.14 8.23
CA ILE A 38 4.54 10.86 7.99
C ILE A 38 4.71 10.55 6.50
N TYR A 39 5.62 11.24 5.85
CA TYR A 39 5.93 11.02 4.43
C TYR A 39 7.18 10.17 4.30
N VAL A 40 7.12 9.12 3.49
CA VAL A 40 8.22 8.19 3.22
C VAL A 40 8.37 8.01 1.73
N ARG A 41 9.58 8.19 1.21
CA ARG A 41 9.90 7.89 -0.18
C ARG A 41 10.27 6.41 -0.32
N LEU A 42 9.54 5.69 -1.16
CA LEU A 42 9.77 4.28 -1.46
C LEU A 42 10.29 4.15 -2.89
N SER A 43 11.59 3.97 -3.03
CA SER A 43 12.20 3.75 -4.34
C SER A 43 11.85 2.37 -4.88
N TYR A 44 11.76 2.26 -6.21
CA TYR A 44 11.61 1.00 -6.94
C TYR A 44 12.65 0.94 -8.08
N ARG A 45 12.88 -0.24 -8.64
CA ARG A 45 13.69 -0.40 -9.86
C ARG A 45 12.78 -0.22 -11.08
N PRO A 46 13.06 0.74 -11.97
CA PRO A 46 12.26 0.90 -13.18
C PRO A 46 12.47 -0.30 -14.15
N PRO A 47 11.53 -0.55 -15.06
CA PRO A 47 10.24 0.11 -15.20
C PRO A 47 9.19 -0.36 -14.18
N LEU A 48 8.14 0.44 -14.00
CA LEU A 48 6.97 0.08 -13.22
C LEU A 48 5.72 0.61 -13.95
N ASP A 49 4.86 -0.28 -14.39
CA ASP A 49 3.56 0.08 -14.98
C ASP A 49 2.53 0.36 -13.87
N TRP A 50 2.69 1.53 -13.26
CA TRP A 50 1.81 1.98 -12.18
C TRP A 50 0.37 2.17 -12.61
N LYS A 51 0.15 2.65 -13.85
CA LYS A 51 -1.20 2.89 -14.38
C LYS A 51 -2.00 1.60 -14.50
N SER A 52 -1.42 0.55 -15.07
CA SER A 52 -2.06 -0.76 -15.15
C SER A 52 -2.28 -1.38 -13.78
N MET A 53 -1.35 -1.18 -12.85
CA MET A 53 -1.49 -1.61 -11.47
C MET A 53 -2.66 -0.92 -10.76
N LEU A 54 -2.80 0.40 -10.89
CA LEU A 54 -3.94 1.13 -10.34
C LEU A 54 -5.27 0.70 -10.97
N ALA A 55 -5.32 0.49 -12.28
CA ALA A 55 -6.53 -0.01 -12.95
C ALA A 55 -6.93 -1.40 -12.44
N TYR A 56 -5.96 -2.28 -12.21
CA TYR A 56 -6.19 -3.59 -11.60
C TYR A 56 -6.75 -3.47 -10.19
N LEU A 57 -6.18 -2.59 -9.35
CA LEU A 57 -6.62 -2.36 -7.97
C LEU A 57 -8.00 -1.68 -7.94
N GLU A 58 -8.27 -0.71 -8.82
CA GLU A 58 -9.58 -0.05 -8.94
C GLU A 58 -10.70 -1.06 -9.20
N TYR A 59 -10.46 -2.01 -10.10
CA TYR A 59 -11.43 -3.05 -10.41
C TYR A 59 -11.69 -4.03 -9.25
N ARG A 60 -10.76 -4.10 -8.30
CA ARG A 60 -10.78 -5.04 -7.16
C ARG A 60 -10.87 -4.40 -5.78
N LYS A 61 -10.94 -3.09 -5.70
CA LYS A 61 -10.97 -2.36 -4.42
C LYS A 61 -12.11 -2.81 -3.52
N ILE A 62 -11.87 -2.86 -2.23
CA ILE A 62 -12.92 -3.09 -1.23
C ILE A 62 -13.58 -1.74 -0.92
N PRO A 63 -14.87 -1.55 -1.26
CA PRO A 63 -15.58 -0.29 -0.97
C PRO A 63 -15.49 0.08 0.52
N GLY A 64 -15.17 1.34 0.79
CA GLY A 64 -15.01 1.88 2.14
C GLY A 64 -13.62 1.63 2.78
N VAL A 65 -12.86 0.63 2.29
CA VAL A 65 -11.51 0.29 2.78
C VAL A 65 -10.43 0.82 1.84
N GLU A 66 -10.68 0.78 0.54
CA GLU A 66 -9.74 1.17 -0.51
C GLU A 66 -10.39 2.22 -1.43
N TYR A 67 -9.59 3.16 -1.88
CA TYR A 67 -9.95 4.15 -2.88
C TYR A 67 -8.78 4.40 -3.82
N ILE A 68 -9.05 4.49 -5.11
CA ILE A 68 -8.05 4.79 -6.13
C ILE A 68 -8.45 6.10 -6.82
N ASP A 69 -7.51 7.04 -6.87
CA ASP A 69 -7.62 8.26 -7.64
C ASP A 69 -6.77 8.14 -8.90
N LEU A 70 -7.41 7.89 -10.02
CA LEU A 70 -6.73 7.71 -11.31
C LEU A 70 -6.18 9.02 -11.86
N ASP A 71 -6.79 10.16 -11.53
CA ASP A 71 -6.35 11.49 -11.99
C ASP A 71 -5.09 11.92 -11.26
N GLN A 72 -5.01 11.64 -9.96
CA GLN A 72 -3.83 11.93 -9.14
C GLN A 72 -2.80 10.79 -9.14
N ASN A 73 -3.06 9.67 -9.84
CA ASN A 73 -2.24 8.47 -9.83
C ASN A 73 -1.93 7.98 -8.40
N ALA A 74 -2.95 7.95 -7.55
CA ALA A 74 -2.83 7.67 -6.13
C ALA A 74 -3.71 6.52 -5.67
N TYR A 75 -3.19 5.72 -4.72
CA TYR A 75 -3.90 4.65 -4.02
C TYR A 75 -4.04 5.00 -2.55
N TYR A 76 -5.22 4.83 -2.02
CA TYR A 76 -5.57 5.08 -0.62
C TYR A 76 -6.16 3.83 0.02
N ARG A 77 -5.83 3.58 1.27
CA ARG A 77 -6.51 2.54 2.06
C ARG A 77 -6.48 2.83 3.55
N THR A 78 -7.48 2.31 4.26
CA THR A 78 -7.43 2.16 5.72
C THR A 78 -6.56 0.97 6.10
N ILE A 79 -5.90 1.08 7.22
CA ILE A 79 -5.02 0.03 7.77
C ILE A 79 -5.29 -0.18 9.25
N ALA A 80 -5.17 -1.44 9.69
CA ALA A 80 -5.17 -1.80 11.10
C ALA A 80 -3.92 -2.63 11.40
N ILE A 81 -3.31 -2.39 12.55
CA ILE A 81 -2.22 -3.19 13.12
C ILE A 81 -2.43 -3.19 14.62
N ASP A 82 -2.63 -4.36 15.20
CA ASP A 82 -3.08 -4.54 16.58
C ASP A 82 -4.32 -3.66 16.85
N GLU A 83 -4.34 -2.93 17.96
CA GLU A 83 -5.46 -2.05 18.34
C GLU A 83 -5.44 -0.67 17.66
N CYS A 84 -4.46 -0.43 16.79
CA CYS A 84 -4.29 0.86 16.11
C CYS A 84 -4.86 0.84 14.70
N VAL A 85 -5.61 1.89 14.36
CA VAL A 85 -6.15 2.11 13.02
C VAL A 85 -5.64 3.41 12.41
N GLY A 86 -5.50 3.43 11.11
CA GLY A 86 -5.05 4.60 10.36
C GLY A 86 -5.32 4.47 8.87
N ASP A 87 -4.66 5.27 8.08
CA ASP A 87 -4.71 5.21 6.62
C ASP A 87 -3.35 5.49 5.98
N ILE A 88 -3.23 5.11 4.74
CA ILE A 88 -2.10 5.43 3.88
C ILE A 88 -2.58 6.00 2.55
N CYS A 89 -1.72 6.85 1.96
CA CYS A 89 -1.81 7.28 0.58
C CYS A 89 -0.47 6.99 -0.11
N ALA A 90 -0.50 6.26 -1.23
CA ALA A 90 0.67 6.03 -2.07
C ALA A 90 0.51 6.76 -3.39
N GLN A 91 1.33 7.75 -3.64
CA GLN A 91 1.35 8.57 -4.85
C GLN A 91 2.59 8.30 -5.68
N PHE A 92 2.42 8.11 -6.98
CA PHE A 92 3.48 7.76 -7.90
C PHE A 92 4.26 8.97 -8.41
N SER A 93 5.59 8.84 -8.45
CA SER A 93 6.49 9.80 -9.09
C SER A 93 7.39 9.05 -10.07
N GLU A 94 7.11 9.22 -11.36
CA GLU A 94 7.92 8.60 -12.42
C GLU A 94 9.33 9.21 -12.46
N THR A 95 9.42 10.53 -12.38
CA THR A 95 10.70 11.26 -12.46
C THR A 95 11.68 10.90 -11.33
N GLU A 96 11.16 10.53 -10.17
CA GLU A 96 11.98 10.16 -9.01
C GLU A 96 12.13 8.64 -8.84
N HIS A 97 11.54 7.82 -9.73
CA HIS A 97 11.45 6.37 -9.60
C HIS A 97 11.06 5.93 -8.19
N SER A 98 9.99 6.54 -7.65
CA SER A 98 9.57 6.34 -6.27
C SER A 98 8.05 6.47 -6.11
N LEU A 99 7.54 5.86 -5.03
CA LEU A 99 6.24 6.19 -4.47
C LEU A 99 6.44 7.12 -3.28
N MET A 100 5.71 8.23 -3.23
CA MET A 100 5.56 9.03 -2.02
C MET A 100 4.45 8.42 -1.19
N LEU A 101 4.80 7.82 -0.07
CA LEU A 101 3.88 7.21 0.88
C LEU A 101 3.60 8.18 2.01
N GLN A 102 2.35 8.63 2.14
CA GLN A 102 1.84 9.31 3.32
C GLN A 102 1.24 8.29 4.27
N ILE A 103 1.59 8.35 5.54
CA ILE A 103 1.12 7.44 6.59
C ILE A 103 0.47 8.27 7.69
N ASN A 104 -0.82 8.09 7.89
CA ASN A 104 -1.60 8.64 8.99
C ASN A 104 -1.89 7.51 9.98
N PHE A 105 -0.96 7.27 10.90
CA PHE A 105 -1.06 6.17 11.86
C PHE A 105 -0.64 6.63 13.25
N PRO A 106 -1.37 6.27 14.33
CA PRO A 106 -1.16 6.86 15.65
C PRO A 106 0.15 6.43 16.32
N ASP A 107 0.73 5.28 15.95
CA ASP A 107 1.91 4.73 16.60
C ASP A 107 3.07 4.53 15.59
N THR A 108 4.11 5.31 15.75
CA THR A 108 5.30 5.27 14.88
C THR A 108 6.14 3.99 15.01
N ARG A 109 5.91 3.16 16.03
CA ARG A 109 6.59 1.86 16.18
C ARG A 109 6.26 0.92 15.02
N TYR A 110 5.07 1.06 14.41
CA TYR A 110 4.63 0.26 13.27
C TYR A 110 5.11 0.79 11.91
N LEU A 111 5.82 1.93 11.87
CA LEU A 111 6.23 2.57 10.62
C LEU A 111 6.99 1.62 9.68
N TYR A 112 7.94 0.85 10.22
CA TYR A 112 8.69 -0.12 9.43
C TYR A 112 7.78 -1.22 8.86
N GLN A 113 6.86 -1.75 9.67
CA GLN A 113 5.92 -2.78 9.24
C GLN A 113 4.98 -2.26 8.14
N ILE A 114 4.46 -1.03 8.28
CA ILE A 114 3.62 -0.39 7.27
C ILE A 114 4.39 -0.24 5.95
N VAL A 115 5.62 0.27 6.01
CA VAL A 115 6.48 0.43 4.82
C VAL A 115 6.74 -0.90 4.13
N GLU A 116 7.05 -1.96 4.86
CA GLU A 116 7.30 -3.29 4.28
C GLU A 116 6.01 -3.89 3.67
N LYS A 117 4.85 -3.72 4.31
CA LYS A 117 3.55 -4.13 3.75
C LYS A 117 3.24 -3.39 2.43
N VAL A 118 3.52 -2.09 2.35
CA VAL A 118 3.36 -1.30 1.12
C VAL A 118 4.33 -1.76 0.03
N ARG A 119 5.58 -2.06 0.38
CA ARG A 119 6.56 -2.63 -0.57
C ARG A 119 6.12 -3.96 -1.15
N LEU A 120 5.51 -4.81 -0.33
CA LEU A 120 4.94 -6.09 -0.77
C LEU A 120 3.68 -5.89 -1.60
N LEU A 121 2.78 -4.99 -1.19
CA LEU A 121 1.53 -4.69 -1.89
C LEU A 121 1.77 -4.27 -3.35
N PHE A 122 2.78 -3.43 -3.59
CA PHE A 122 3.11 -2.92 -4.93
C PHE A 122 4.33 -3.61 -5.57
N ASP A 123 4.82 -4.69 -4.97
CA ASP A 123 5.99 -5.45 -5.45
C ASP A 123 7.21 -4.55 -5.78
N LEU A 124 7.49 -3.57 -4.90
CA LEU A 124 8.54 -2.56 -5.15
C LEU A 124 9.96 -3.14 -5.13
N LYS A 125 10.14 -4.37 -4.65
CA LYS A 125 11.44 -5.05 -4.60
C LYS A 125 11.77 -5.83 -5.88
N ALA A 126 10.78 -6.02 -6.77
CA ALA A 126 10.99 -6.75 -8.01
C ALA A 126 12.01 -6.06 -8.91
N ASP A 127 12.83 -6.87 -9.58
CA ASP A 127 13.70 -6.46 -10.67
C ASP A 127 12.97 -6.72 -11.99
N SER A 128 12.24 -5.71 -12.47
CA SER A 128 11.43 -5.86 -13.68
C SER A 128 12.28 -6.17 -14.91
N GLU A 129 13.52 -5.66 -15.01
CA GLU A 129 14.41 -5.93 -16.15
C GLU A 129 14.83 -7.39 -16.19
N ASP A 130 15.17 -7.97 -15.03
CA ASP A 130 15.55 -9.39 -14.94
C ASP A 130 14.37 -10.31 -15.24
N ILE A 131 13.20 -10.00 -14.69
CA ILE A 131 11.95 -10.75 -14.95
C ILE A 131 11.62 -10.70 -16.43
N GLU A 132 11.62 -9.51 -17.02
CA GLU A 132 11.32 -9.34 -18.44
C GLU A 132 12.33 -10.03 -19.35
N ARG A 133 13.63 -9.99 -19.00
CA ARG A 133 14.69 -10.69 -19.75
C ARG A 133 14.39 -12.19 -19.81
N PHE A 134 14.07 -12.79 -18.67
CA PHE A 134 13.71 -14.21 -18.59
C PHE A 134 12.46 -14.55 -19.40
N LEU A 135 11.39 -13.74 -19.29
CA LEU A 135 10.14 -13.97 -20.00
C LEU A 135 10.26 -13.75 -21.52
N ARG A 136 11.22 -12.95 -21.99
CA ARG A 136 11.49 -12.73 -23.42
C ARG A 136 12.09 -13.93 -24.16
N ASP A 137 12.58 -14.92 -23.42
CA ASP A 137 13.10 -16.17 -24.03
C ASP A 137 11.96 -17.03 -24.59
N ASP A 138 10.72 -16.86 -24.07
CA ASP A 138 9.52 -17.50 -24.61
C ASP A 138 8.94 -16.68 -25.78
N PRO A 139 8.75 -17.29 -26.99
CA PRO A 139 8.24 -16.59 -28.18
C PRO A 139 6.86 -15.97 -28.00
N LEU A 140 5.99 -16.56 -27.17
CA LEU A 140 4.63 -16.05 -26.92
C LEU A 140 4.68 -14.88 -25.94
N LEU A 141 5.45 -15.02 -24.86
CA LEU A 141 5.58 -13.99 -23.81
C LEU A 141 6.36 -12.79 -24.29
N LYS A 142 7.36 -12.96 -25.16
CA LYS A 142 8.20 -11.88 -25.71
C LYS A 142 7.41 -10.69 -26.24
N LYS A 143 6.33 -10.95 -26.99
CA LYS A 143 5.49 -9.89 -27.56
C LYS A 143 4.68 -9.17 -26.49
N ILE A 144 4.19 -9.92 -25.50
CA ILE A 144 3.38 -9.39 -24.38
C ILE A 144 4.24 -8.50 -23.49
N VAL A 145 5.40 -8.99 -23.07
CA VAL A 145 6.36 -8.27 -22.23
C VAL A 145 6.85 -6.97 -22.90
N LYS A 146 7.18 -7.05 -24.21
CA LYS A 146 7.57 -5.85 -24.95
C LYS A 146 6.49 -4.77 -24.99
N LYS A 147 5.22 -5.18 -25.01
CA LYS A 147 4.07 -4.25 -25.05
C LYS A 147 3.75 -3.67 -23.67
N ASN A 148 4.05 -4.39 -22.59
CA ASN A 148 3.67 -4.05 -21.22
C ASN A 148 4.91 -4.07 -20.30
N PRO A 149 5.89 -3.17 -20.49
CA PRO A 149 7.08 -3.13 -19.66
C PRO A 149 6.73 -2.70 -18.24
N GLY A 150 7.41 -3.27 -17.26
CA GLY A 150 7.22 -2.92 -15.85
C GLY A 150 5.97 -3.50 -15.20
N THR A 151 5.30 -4.47 -15.84
CA THR A 151 4.20 -5.20 -15.22
C THR A 151 4.68 -5.96 -13.99
N ARG A 152 3.96 -5.79 -12.87
CA ARG A 152 4.23 -6.45 -11.60
C ARG A 152 2.98 -7.13 -11.06
N VAL A 153 3.20 -8.10 -10.17
CA VAL A 153 2.11 -8.78 -9.46
C VAL A 153 1.84 -8.05 -8.16
N THR A 154 0.65 -7.48 -8.01
CA THR A 154 0.22 -6.87 -6.75
C THR A 154 0.11 -7.92 -5.67
N GLY A 155 0.66 -7.63 -4.49
CA GLY A 155 0.45 -8.41 -3.28
C GLY A 155 -0.89 -8.09 -2.60
N CYS A 156 -0.98 -8.44 -1.32
CA CYS A 156 -2.12 -8.09 -0.47
C CYS A 156 -1.63 -7.33 0.77
N TRP A 157 -2.54 -6.58 1.38
CA TRP A 157 -2.24 -5.91 2.64
C TRP A 157 -2.14 -6.89 3.80
N ASP A 158 -3.07 -7.84 3.86
CA ASP A 158 -3.21 -8.75 4.97
C ASP A 158 -3.63 -10.15 4.50
N GLY A 159 -3.11 -11.20 5.16
CA GLY A 159 -3.40 -12.60 4.83
C GLY A 159 -4.85 -12.99 5.09
N LEU A 160 -5.48 -12.47 6.16
CA LEU A 160 -6.89 -12.71 6.43
C LEU A 160 -7.77 -12.06 5.35
N GLU A 161 -7.49 -10.80 5.00
CA GLU A 161 -8.23 -10.08 3.97
C GLU A 161 -8.22 -10.84 2.64
N VAL A 162 -7.04 -11.29 2.17
CA VAL A 162 -6.95 -12.04 0.91
C VAL A 162 -7.64 -13.39 0.99
N THR A 163 -7.59 -14.07 2.15
CA THR A 163 -8.27 -15.35 2.37
C THR A 163 -9.78 -15.18 2.31
N VAL A 164 -10.33 -14.20 3.01
CA VAL A 164 -11.76 -13.87 2.96
C VAL A 164 -12.19 -13.55 1.53
N ARG A 165 -11.42 -12.74 0.82
CA ARG A 165 -11.69 -12.39 -0.58
C ARG A 165 -11.64 -13.62 -1.51
N ALA A 166 -10.71 -14.54 -1.29
CA ALA A 166 -10.60 -15.77 -2.06
C ALA A 166 -11.82 -16.67 -1.85
N ILE A 167 -12.29 -16.79 -0.60
CA ILE A 167 -13.49 -17.57 -0.26
C ILE A 167 -14.74 -16.92 -0.90
N LEU A 168 -14.94 -15.62 -0.74
CA LEU A 168 -16.08 -14.89 -1.30
C LEU A 168 -16.06 -14.85 -2.83
N GLY A 169 -14.88 -15.01 -3.43
CA GLY A 169 -14.68 -15.01 -4.89
C GLY A 169 -14.88 -16.34 -5.58
N GLN A 170 -15.14 -17.41 -4.82
CA GLN A 170 -15.36 -18.74 -5.42
C GLN A 170 -16.64 -18.78 -6.23
N GLN A 171 -16.54 -19.18 -7.51
CA GLN A 171 -17.66 -19.37 -8.44
C GLN A 171 -18.52 -18.11 -8.70
N VAL A 172 -18.00 -16.92 -8.42
CA VAL A 172 -18.66 -15.65 -8.70
C VAL A 172 -17.77 -14.72 -9.52
N THR A 173 -18.37 -13.70 -10.14
CA THR A 173 -17.58 -12.68 -10.86
C THR A 173 -16.75 -11.84 -9.90
N VAL A 174 -15.65 -11.26 -10.38
CA VAL A 174 -14.81 -10.35 -9.59
C VAL A 174 -15.62 -9.19 -9.01
N LYS A 175 -16.56 -8.63 -9.79
CA LYS A 175 -17.46 -7.58 -9.34
C LYS A 175 -18.33 -8.02 -8.15
N ALA A 176 -18.90 -9.24 -8.22
CA ALA A 176 -19.70 -9.80 -7.13
C ALA A 176 -18.84 -10.03 -5.89
N ALA A 177 -17.65 -10.63 -6.04
CA ALA A 177 -16.69 -10.83 -4.94
C ALA A 177 -16.30 -9.53 -4.25
N THR A 178 -16.03 -8.46 -5.02
CA THR A 178 -15.72 -7.12 -4.50
C THR A 178 -16.89 -6.52 -3.74
N THR A 179 -18.11 -6.67 -4.25
CA THR A 179 -19.33 -6.23 -3.56
C THR A 179 -19.52 -6.97 -2.24
N LEU A 180 -19.31 -8.29 -2.22
CA LEU A 180 -19.39 -9.09 -0.99
C LEU A 180 -18.32 -8.69 0.02
N ALA A 181 -17.08 -8.46 -0.41
CA ALA A 181 -16.01 -7.97 0.47
C ALA A 181 -16.35 -6.60 1.08
N GLY A 182 -16.94 -5.69 0.29
CA GLY A 182 -17.45 -4.42 0.79
C GLY A 182 -18.54 -4.58 1.86
N ARG A 183 -19.51 -5.50 1.65
CA ARG A 183 -20.54 -5.80 2.66
C ARG A 183 -19.97 -6.38 3.95
N VAL A 184 -18.93 -7.21 3.85
CA VAL A 184 -18.20 -7.72 5.02
C VAL A 184 -17.54 -6.57 5.78
N ALA A 185 -16.84 -5.68 5.08
CA ALA A 185 -16.24 -4.51 5.70
C ALA A 185 -17.29 -3.55 6.30
N GLU A 186 -18.44 -3.38 5.66
CA GLU A 186 -19.52 -2.54 6.17
C GLU A 186 -20.16 -3.12 7.42
N ARG A 187 -20.41 -4.44 7.46
CA ARG A 187 -21.12 -5.11 8.55
C ARG A 187 -20.26 -5.38 9.77
N PHE A 188 -19.01 -5.79 9.57
CA PHE A 188 -18.10 -6.27 10.61
C PHE A 188 -16.90 -5.36 10.87
N GLY A 189 -16.57 -4.49 9.91
CA GLY A 189 -15.45 -3.56 10.02
C GLY A 189 -15.75 -2.38 10.94
N GLU A 190 -14.70 -1.82 11.52
CA GLU A 190 -14.80 -0.61 12.33
C GLU A 190 -15.09 0.62 11.46
N ASN A 191 -15.87 1.56 12.03
CA ASN A 191 -16.06 2.86 11.42
C ASN A 191 -14.73 3.62 11.40
N TYR A 192 -14.34 4.11 10.23
CA TYR A 192 -13.20 4.98 10.08
C TYR A 192 -13.65 6.39 9.69
N LYS A 193 -13.26 7.38 10.49
CA LYS A 193 -13.65 8.77 10.25
C LYS A 193 -12.38 9.60 10.02
N VAL A 194 -12.08 9.83 8.76
CA VAL A 194 -11.02 10.75 8.34
C VAL A 194 -11.55 11.72 7.30
N SER A 195 -10.73 12.67 6.89
CA SER A 195 -11.02 13.71 5.90
C SER A 195 -11.43 13.21 4.50
N SER A 196 -11.20 11.94 4.18
CA SER A 196 -11.62 11.33 2.91
C SER A 196 -13.01 10.71 3.04
N ALA A 197 -13.96 11.19 2.24
CA ALA A 197 -15.31 10.63 2.16
C ALA A 197 -15.34 9.18 1.63
N HIS A 198 -14.26 8.69 1.06
CA HIS A 198 -14.18 7.37 0.43
C HIS A 198 -13.68 6.26 1.36
N LEU A 199 -12.92 6.60 2.41
CA LEU A 199 -12.42 5.66 3.42
C LEU A 199 -13.32 5.73 4.65
N THR A 200 -14.22 4.79 4.79
CA THR A 200 -15.26 4.80 5.83
C THR A 200 -15.20 3.62 6.78
N ARG A 201 -14.46 2.57 6.42
CA ARG A 201 -14.34 1.31 7.15
C ARG A 201 -12.89 0.85 7.22
N VAL A 202 -12.58 0.12 8.29
CA VAL A 202 -11.39 -0.73 8.37
C VAL A 202 -11.82 -2.18 8.12
N PHE A 203 -11.02 -2.96 7.39
CA PHE A 203 -11.35 -4.38 7.17
C PHE A 203 -11.35 -5.11 8.52
N PRO A 204 -12.36 -5.98 8.80
CA PRO A 204 -12.51 -6.60 10.12
C PRO A 204 -11.37 -7.56 10.46
N SER A 205 -11.04 -7.66 11.74
CA SER A 205 -10.12 -8.67 12.26
C SER A 205 -10.76 -10.06 12.30
N ALA A 206 -9.97 -11.09 12.57
CA ALA A 206 -10.46 -12.48 12.71
C ALA A 206 -11.48 -12.60 13.85
N GLU A 207 -11.23 -11.92 14.97
CA GLU A 207 -12.10 -11.94 16.16
C GLU A 207 -13.48 -11.35 15.88
N LYS A 208 -13.57 -10.37 14.95
CA LYS A 208 -14.84 -9.77 14.54
C LYS A 208 -15.61 -10.59 13.52
N LEU A 209 -14.94 -11.53 12.86
CA LEU A 209 -15.55 -12.45 11.89
C LEU A 209 -15.97 -13.78 12.53
N ALA A 210 -15.41 -14.13 13.69
CA ALA A 210 -15.75 -15.34 14.45
C ALA A 210 -17.06 -15.13 15.25
#